data_bea2baafc78da7910948b10f0fd29789
#
_entry.id   bea2baafc78da7910948b10f0fd29789
#
_cell.length_a   1.000
_cell.length_b   1.000
_cell.length_c   1.000
_cell.angle_alpha   90.00
_cell.angle_beta   90.00
_cell.angle_gamma   90.00
#
_symmetry.space_group_name_H-M   'P 1'
#
loop_
_entity.id
_entity.type
_entity.pdbx_description
1 polymer ?
#
loop_
_entity_poly.entity_id
_entity_poly.type
_entity_poly.pdbx_seq_one_letter_code
_entity_poly.pdbx_strand_id
1 'polypeptide(L)'
;MKFVRRSILVFALALAVARCADQPTAVKAPAGPQFLRWAETPQFSARTTDPRARRSGAMALTPPLSLEQYAVSFWAVRGESRSVQINYRSSIDNNVHPFLQLTTTDPQSVPGVGELAMGDSVLITVTVDTTKIGVSLEPSGLQFGAPAQLKIWYDGAGGDLNGDGVADSTDAAIEAQVLGLWYREKDSDPWTKLGASQSLDEKSFTYALPHFCEYDVAEALMEWAVNY
;
A
#
# COMPACT_ATOMS: atom_id res chain seq x y z
N MET A 1 -98.71 3.53 -8.03
CA MET A 1 -97.74 2.64 -7.43
C MET A 1 -96.35 3.12 -7.82
N LYS A 2 -95.63 3.78 -6.95
CA LYS A 2 -94.33 4.37 -7.25
C LYS A 2 -93.25 3.63 -6.41
N PHE A 3 -92.34 2.89 -7.09
CA PHE A 3 -91.21 2.28 -6.45
C PHE A 3 -90.03 3.24 -6.39
N VAL A 4 -89.62 3.58 -5.20
CA VAL A 4 -88.44 4.39 -4.93
C VAL A 4 -87.24 3.42 -4.78
N ARG A 5 -86.28 3.45 -5.74
CA ARG A 5 -85.01 2.78 -5.63
C ARG A 5 -84.03 3.65 -4.84
N ARG A 6 -83.64 3.19 -3.67
CA ARG A 6 -82.56 3.77 -2.90
C ARG A 6 -81.21 3.16 -3.40
N SER A 7 -80.41 4.01 -4.01
CA SER A 7 -79.04 3.68 -4.35
C SER A 7 -78.17 3.94 -3.14
N ILE A 8 -77.51 2.88 -2.63
CA ILE A 8 -76.53 2.97 -1.59
C ILE A 8 -75.19 3.16 -2.27
N LEU A 9 -74.59 4.33 -2.10
CA LEU A 9 -73.28 4.68 -2.56
C LEU A 9 -72.26 4.19 -1.50
N VAL A 10 -71.52 3.12 -1.77
CA VAL A 10 -70.44 2.65 -0.91
C VAL A 10 -69.17 3.41 -1.30
N PHE A 11 -68.75 4.33 -0.45
CA PHE A 11 -67.45 5.00 -0.59
C PHE A 11 -66.36 4.07 -0.03
N ALA A 12 -65.62 3.44 -0.91
CA ALA A 12 -64.40 2.70 -0.52
C ALA A 12 -63.25 3.71 -0.37
N LEU A 13 -62.91 4.05 0.86
CA LEU A 13 -61.75 4.87 1.20
C LEU A 13 -60.50 3.97 1.16
N ALA A 14 -59.79 4.00 0.04
CA ALA A 14 -58.49 3.33 -0.09
C ALA A 14 -57.44 4.18 0.66
N LEU A 15 -57.06 3.75 1.87
CA LEU A 15 -55.88 4.26 2.55
C LEU A 15 -54.64 3.73 1.80
N ALA A 16 -54.03 4.58 0.98
CA ALA A 16 -52.70 4.34 0.45
C ALA A 16 -51.67 4.57 1.60
N VAL A 17 -51.28 3.52 2.26
CA VAL A 17 -50.13 3.55 3.19
C VAL A 17 -48.89 3.64 2.31
N ALA A 18 -48.40 4.86 2.10
CA ALA A 18 -47.06 5.06 1.55
C ALA A 18 -46.02 4.56 2.60
N ARG A 19 -45.62 3.31 2.47
CA ARG A 19 -44.41 2.82 3.15
C ARG A 19 -43.25 3.50 2.47
N CYS A 20 -42.70 4.54 3.05
CA CYS A 20 -41.32 4.93 2.84
C CYS A 20 -40.47 3.75 3.34
N ALA A 21 -40.16 2.80 2.45
CA ALA A 21 -39.09 1.90 2.65
C ALA A 21 -37.83 2.74 2.48
N ASP A 22 -37.29 3.26 3.58
CA ASP A 22 -35.88 3.60 3.64
C ASP A 22 -35.12 2.30 3.37
N GLN A 23 -34.83 2.06 2.10
CA GLN A 23 -33.82 1.07 1.75
C GLN A 23 -32.53 1.63 2.35
N PRO A 24 -31.90 0.91 3.30
CA PRO A 24 -30.56 1.27 3.71
C PRO A 24 -29.73 1.28 2.41
N THR A 25 -29.22 2.45 2.07
CA THR A 25 -28.28 2.58 0.96
C THR A 25 -27.17 1.61 1.29
N ALA A 26 -27.10 0.50 0.57
CA ALA A 26 -26.01 -0.45 0.74
C ALA A 26 -24.75 0.36 0.50
N VAL A 27 -24.00 0.63 1.56
CA VAL A 27 -22.67 1.21 1.47
C VAL A 27 -21.89 0.19 0.64
N LYS A 28 -21.65 0.53 -0.63
CA LYS A 28 -20.86 -0.31 -1.51
C LYS A 28 -19.50 -0.40 -0.84
N ALA A 29 -19.19 -1.58 -0.27
CA ALA A 29 -17.88 -1.82 0.30
C ALA A 29 -16.82 -1.42 -0.73
N PRO A 30 -15.80 -0.66 -0.37
CA PRO A 30 -14.74 -0.29 -1.29
C PRO A 30 -14.15 -1.56 -1.89
N ALA A 31 -14.00 -1.61 -3.21
CA ALA A 31 -13.62 -2.80 -3.96
C ALA A 31 -12.10 -3.05 -3.91
N GLY A 32 -11.48 -2.96 -2.73
CA GLY A 32 -10.03 -3.17 -2.58
C GLY A 32 -9.52 -2.85 -1.18
N PRO A 33 -8.23 -3.08 -0.92
CA PRO A 33 -7.60 -2.75 0.36
C PRO A 33 -7.59 -1.23 0.59
N GLN A 34 -7.67 -0.81 1.85
CA GLN A 34 -7.45 0.57 2.25
C GLN A 34 -5.96 0.78 2.51
N PHE A 35 -5.31 1.59 1.66
CA PHE A 35 -3.88 1.87 1.78
C PHE A 35 -3.60 2.84 2.91
N LEU A 36 -2.59 2.53 3.72
CA LEU A 36 -2.09 3.46 4.73
C LEU A 36 -1.52 4.70 4.06
N ARG A 37 -1.86 5.85 4.63
CA ARG A 37 -1.34 7.15 4.19
C ARG A 37 -0.25 7.62 5.11
N TRP A 38 0.63 8.47 4.60
CA TRP A 38 1.56 9.21 5.45
C TRP A 38 0.78 10.16 6.36
N ALA A 39 1.07 10.15 7.65
CA ALA A 39 0.48 11.10 8.62
C ALA A 39 0.93 12.54 8.35
N GLU A 40 2.07 12.70 7.68
CA GLU A 40 2.68 13.98 7.33
C GLU A 40 3.38 13.89 5.97
N THR A 41 3.72 15.02 5.35
CA THR A 41 4.50 15.02 4.11
C THR A 41 5.94 14.58 4.40
N PRO A 42 6.38 13.39 3.93
CA PRO A 42 7.69 12.87 4.27
C PRO A 42 8.82 13.57 3.50
N GLN A 43 9.98 13.72 4.16
CA GLN A 43 11.21 14.16 3.52
C GLN A 43 12.18 12.98 3.44
N PHE A 44 12.36 12.43 2.24
CA PHE A 44 13.15 11.22 2.06
C PHE A 44 14.64 11.48 1.89
N SER A 45 15.44 10.48 2.33
CA SER A 45 16.86 10.36 2.04
C SER A 45 17.20 8.89 1.81
N ALA A 46 18.21 8.59 1.00
CA ALA A 46 18.61 7.23 0.73
C ALA A 46 20.10 7.00 0.96
N ARG A 47 20.45 5.76 1.34
CA ARG A 47 21.82 5.24 1.40
C ARG A 47 21.87 3.91 0.64
N THR A 48 22.96 3.68 -0.06
CA THR A 48 23.19 2.42 -0.79
C THR A 48 24.58 1.86 -0.53
N THR A 49 24.71 0.56 -0.57
CA THR A 49 26.00 -0.14 -0.54
C THR A 49 26.66 -0.21 -1.92
N ASP A 50 25.99 0.26 -2.98
CA ASP A 50 26.57 0.28 -4.34
C ASP A 50 27.78 1.22 -4.38
N PRO A 51 29.00 0.69 -4.63
CA PRO A 51 30.19 1.52 -4.70
C PRO A 51 30.20 2.48 -5.91
N ARG A 52 29.42 2.18 -6.94
CA ARG A 52 29.29 3.05 -8.12
C ARG A 52 28.48 4.29 -7.80
N ALA A 53 27.43 4.16 -7.00
CA ALA A 53 26.61 5.29 -6.56
C ALA A 53 27.44 6.33 -5.78
N ARG A 54 28.39 5.87 -4.93
CA ARG A 54 29.29 6.76 -4.18
C ARG A 54 30.26 7.52 -5.08
N ARG A 55 30.71 6.90 -6.17
CA ARG A 55 31.67 7.52 -7.10
C ARG A 55 31.04 8.55 -8.04
N SER A 56 29.78 8.39 -8.36
CA SER A 56 29.06 9.25 -9.30
C SER A 56 28.63 10.59 -8.71
N GLY A 57 28.92 10.86 -7.42
CA GLY A 57 28.43 12.09 -6.79
C GLY A 57 26.90 12.18 -6.72
N ALA A 58 26.21 11.10 -7.02
CA ALA A 58 24.75 10.96 -6.87
C ALA A 58 24.38 10.85 -5.37
N MET A 59 24.99 11.71 -4.60
CA MET A 59 24.67 11.99 -3.22
C MET A 59 23.63 13.07 -3.20
N ALA A 60 22.56 12.77 -2.48
CA ALA A 60 21.48 13.72 -2.24
C ALA A 60 20.95 14.34 -3.53
N LEU A 61 20.07 13.64 -4.21
CA LEU A 61 19.02 14.32 -4.93
C LEU A 61 18.28 15.13 -3.87
N THR A 62 18.71 16.37 -3.70
CA THR A 62 17.88 17.38 -3.06
C THR A 62 16.63 17.42 -3.93
N PRO A 63 15.43 17.07 -3.41
CA PRO A 63 14.27 17.03 -4.24
C PRO A 63 14.04 18.43 -4.81
N PRO A 64 14.05 18.61 -6.10
CA PRO A 64 13.49 19.81 -6.67
C PRO A 64 11.98 19.62 -6.65
N LEU A 65 11.27 20.43 -5.88
CA LEU A 65 9.85 20.68 -6.03
C LEU A 65 8.95 19.44 -5.82
N SER A 66 8.04 19.49 -4.87
CA SER A 66 6.85 18.68 -4.65
C SER A 66 6.53 17.66 -5.77
N LEU A 67 7.35 16.64 -5.90
CA LEU A 67 7.03 15.48 -6.70
C LEU A 67 6.21 14.55 -5.79
N GLU A 68 5.10 14.04 -6.28
CA GLU A 68 4.29 13.03 -5.62
C GLU A 68 5.07 11.71 -5.44
N GLN A 69 6.31 11.65 -5.89
CA GLN A 69 7.17 10.47 -5.86
C GLN A 69 8.62 10.83 -5.54
N TYR A 70 9.26 9.96 -4.76
CA TYR A 70 10.69 9.97 -4.50
C TYR A 70 11.32 8.72 -5.10
N ALA A 71 12.37 8.85 -5.91
CA ALA A 71 13.02 7.71 -6.55
C ALA A 71 14.52 7.66 -6.23
N VAL A 72 15.03 6.45 -6.02
CA VAL A 72 16.45 6.17 -5.87
C VAL A 72 16.84 4.95 -6.70
N SER A 73 18.00 5.01 -7.36
CA SER A 73 18.50 3.90 -8.16
C SER A 73 19.86 3.42 -7.66
N PHE A 74 20.11 2.11 -7.77
CA PHE A 74 21.39 1.48 -7.48
C PHE A 74 21.61 0.28 -8.41
N TRP A 75 22.88 -0.10 -8.59
CA TRP A 75 23.23 -1.27 -9.38
C TRP A 75 23.25 -2.53 -8.51
N ALA A 76 22.33 -3.46 -8.76
CA ALA A 76 22.41 -4.81 -8.25
C ALA A 76 23.33 -5.63 -9.16
N VAL A 77 24.15 -6.50 -8.56
CA VAL A 77 25.10 -7.35 -9.28
C VAL A 77 24.82 -8.80 -8.92
N ARG A 78 24.71 -9.67 -9.93
CA ARG A 78 24.51 -11.09 -9.69
C ARG A 78 25.68 -11.70 -8.95
N GLY A 79 25.41 -12.32 -7.79
CA GLY A 79 26.42 -12.89 -6.90
C GLY A 79 27.03 -11.91 -5.89
N GLU A 80 26.59 -10.65 -5.85
CA GLU A 80 27.03 -9.69 -4.84
C GLU A 80 25.83 -9.16 -4.02
N SER A 81 25.99 -9.07 -2.71
CA SER A 81 25.00 -8.46 -1.86
C SER A 81 25.01 -6.94 -2.02
N ARG A 82 23.90 -6.37 -2.44
CA ARG A 82 23.69 -4.92 -2.61
C ARG A 82 22.43 -4.51 -1.90
N SER A 83 22.44 -3.35 -1.26
CA SER A 83 21.26 -2.83 -0.56
C SER A 83 21.09 -1.35 -0.74
N VAL A 84 19.83 -0.93 -0.65
CA VAL A 84 19.41 0.46 -0.48
C VAL A 84 18.58 0.53 0.79
N GLN A 85 18.79 1.60 1.56
CA GLN A 85 17.96 1.98 2.68
C GLN A 85 17.42 3.39 2.41
N ILE A 86 16.11 3.53 2.46
CA ILE A 86 15.41 4.81 2.37
C ILE A 86 14.92 5.15 3.77
N ASN A 87 15.18 6.38 4.19
CA ASN A 87 14.69 6.92 5.44
C ASN A 87 13.82 8.14 5.15
N TYR A 88 12.94 8.49 6.06
CA TYR A 88 12.22 9.75 6.06
C TYR A 88 12.55 10.56 7.31
N ARG A 89 12.46 11.89 7.20
CA ARG A 89 12.53 12.79 8.33
C ARG A 89 11.12 13.18 8.72
N SER A 90 10.75 12.89 9.96
CA SER A 90 9.48 13.31 10.54
C SER A 90 9.52 14.79 10.88
N SER A 91 8.45 15.52 10.58
CA SER A 91 8.26 16.91 11.01
C SER A 91 7.73 16.99 12.44
N ILE A 92 7.22 15.88 12.99
CA ILE A 92 6.64 15.81 14.33
C ILE A 92 7.76 15.81 15.39
N ASP A 93 8.75 14.95 15.23
CA ASP A 93 9.86 14.79 16.19
C ASP A 93 11.22 15.23 15.65
N ASN A 94 11.28 15.64 14.38
CA ASN A 94 12.49 16.04 13.64
C ASN A 94 13.57 14.95 13.57
N ASN A 95 13.24 13.70 13.84
CA ASN A 95 14.14 12.55 13.73
C ASN A 95 14.12 11.92 12.34
N VAL A 96 15.14 11.11 12.08
CA VAL A 96 15.24 10.32 10.86
C VAL A 96 14.83 8.88 11.18
N HIS A 97 13.75 8.44 10.55
CA HIS A 97 13.18 7.10 10.71
C HIS A 97 13.45 6.24 9.48
N PRO A 98 13.61 4.92 9.62
CA PRO A 98 13.69 4.03 8.47
C PRO A 98 12.31 3.93 7.82
N PHE A 99 12.29 3.85 6.49
CA PHE A 99 11.08 3.57 5.72
C PHE A 99 11.18 2.26 4.94
N LEU A 100 12.29 2.06 4.23
CA LEU A 100 12.48 0.89 3.40
C LEU A 100 13.93 0.41 3.45
N GLN A 101 14.09 -0.91 3.49
CA GLN A 101 15.35 -1.57 3.20
C GLN A 101 15.11 -2.65 2.14
N LEU A 102 15.85 -2.58 1.04
CA LEU A 102 15.86 -3.59 -0.01
C LEU A 102 17.28 -4.14 -0.12
N THR A 103 17.42 -5.47 -0.05
CA THR A 103 18.69 -6.16 -0.25
C THR A 103 18.54 -7.20 -1.35
N THR A 104 19.41 -7.14 -2.34
CA THR A 104 19.46 -8.04 -3.49
C THR A 104 20.79 -8.76 -3.52
N THR A 105 20.77 -10.07 -3.86
CA THR A 105 22.00 -10.89 -3.92
C THR A 105 22.14 -11.61 -5.25
N ASP A 106 21.04 -12.03 -5.86
CA ASP A 106 21.06 -12.86 -7.08
C ASP A 106 19.98 -12.43 -8.08
N PRO A 107 20.07 -11.22 -8.68
CA PRO A 107 19.21 -10.86 -9.80
C PRO A 107 19.52 -11.81 -10.96
N GLN A 108 18.53 -12.56 -11.43
CA GLN A 108 18.73 -13.66 -12.36
C GLN A 108 18.24 -13.37 -13.76
N SER A 109 17.03 -12.82 -13.89
CA SER A 109 16.41 -12.60 -15.21
C SER A 109 15.71 -11.26 -15.27
N VAL A 110 16.02 -10.49 -16.32
CA VAL A 110 15.43 -9.16 -16.58
C VAL A 110 14.43 -9.29 -17.73
N PRO A 111 13.16 -8.90 -17.55
CA PRO A 111 12.16 -8.94 -18.62
C PRO A 111 12.62 -8.19 -19.87
N GLY A 112 12.51 -8.82 -21.03
CA GLY A 112 12.88 -8.26 -22.32
C GLY A 112 14.39 -8.23 -22.61
N VAL A 113 15.25 -8.56 -21.62
CA VAL A 113 16.72 -8.64 -21.79
C VAL A 113 17.20 -10.09 -21.75
N GLY A 114 16.71 -10.89 -20.80
CA GLY A 114 17.07 -12.28 -20.61
C GLY A 114 17.81 -12.52 -19.28
N GLU A 115 18.52 -13.66 -19.23
CA GLU A 115 19.29 -14.06 -18.04
C GLU A 115 20.59 -13.26 -17.90
N LEU A 116 20.91 -12.93 -16.65
CA LEU A 116 22.16 -12.28 -16.27
C LEU A 116 23.20 -13.35 -15.97
N ALA A 117 24.45 -13.18 -16.42
CA ALA A 117 25.58 -14.00 -16.00
C ALA A 117 26.08 -13.55 -14.62
N MET A 118 26.89 -14.39 -13.96
CA MET A 118 27.56 -14.01 -12.71
C MET A 118 28.43 -12.77 -12.94
N GLY A 119 28.26 -11.76 -12.08
CA GLY A 119 28.94 -10.47 -12.19
C GLY A 119 28.22 -9.45 -13.07
N ASP A 120 27.21 -9.84 -13.83
CA ASP A 120 26.35 -8.90 -14.57
C ASP A 120 25.57 -8.03 -13.60
N SER A 121 25.20 -6.85 -14.05
CA SER A 121 24.50 -5.87 -13.22
C SER A 121 23.24 -5.37 -13.88
N VAL A 122 22.23 -5.10 -13.07
CA VAL A 122 20.97 -4.47 -13.45
C VAL A 122 20.76 -3.22 -12.61
N LEU A 123 20.30 -2.15 -13.24
CA LEU A 123 19.91 -0.93 -12.52
C LEU A 123 18.52 -1.16 -11.89
N ILE A 124 18.48 -1.09 -10.57
CA ILE A 124 17.23 -1.16 -9.80
C ILE A 124 16.82 0.27 -9.45
N THR A 125 15.55 0.59 -9.65
CA THR A 125 14.94 1.83 -9.19
C THR A 125 13.85 1.52 -8.19
N VAL A 126 13.92 2.15 -7.04
CA VAL A 126 12.90 2.13 -5.99
C VAL A 126 12.18 3.46 -6.02
N THR A 127 10.92 3.47 -6.32
CA THR A 127 10.06 4.66 -6.30
C THR A 127 9.12 4.59 -5.11
N VAL A 128 9.15 5.61 -4.26
CA VAL A 128 8.28 5.72 -3.07
C VAL A 128 7.10 6.60 -3.40
N ASP A 129 5.91 6.16 -3.06
CA ASP A 129 4.71 6.98 -3.11
C ASP A 129 4.68 7.92 -1.90
N THR A 130 4.55 9.23 -2.14
CA THR A 130 4.49 10.23 -1.07
C THR A 130 3.09 10.45 -0.50
N THR A 131 2.08 9.78 -1.05
CA THR A 131 0.69 9.86 -0.60
C THR A 131 0.27 8.66 0.25
N LYS A 132 0.88 7.49 0.01
CA LYS A 132 0.61 6.23 0.70
C LYS A 132 1.91 5.52 1.10
N ILE A 133 1.82 4.61 2.06
CA ILE A 133 2.95 3.78 2.50
C ILE A 133 3.17 2.66 1.47
N GLY A 134 3.87 2.99 0.39
CA GLY A 134 4.06 2.05 -0.70
C GLY A 134 5.26 2.36 -1.57
N VAL A 135 5.65 1.38 -2.38
CA VAL A 135 6.81 1.44 -3.28
C VAL A 135 6.57 0.67 -4.56
N SER A 136 7.15 1.17 -5.64
CA SER A 136 7.29 0.47 -6.90
C SER A 136 8.75 0.11 -7.14
N LEU A 137 9.00 -1.12 -7.59
CA LEU A 137 10.33 -1.67 -7.82
C LEU A 137 10.52 -1.98 -9.31
N GLU A 138 11.51 -1.33 -9.92
CA GLU A 138 11.84 -1.51 -11.33
C GLU A 138 13.26 -2.12 -11.51
N PRO A 139 13.47 -2.93 -12.55
CA PRO A 139 12.50 -3.28 -13.61
C PRO A 139 11.44 -4.26 -13.11
N SER A 140 10.16 -3.96 -13.41
CA SER A 140 9.04 -4.84 -13.07
C SER A 140 9.24 -6.22 -13.67
N GLY A 141 8.96 -7.26 -12.87
CA GLY A 141 9.18 -8.65 -13.26
C GLY A 141 10.64 -9.12 -13.21
N LEU A 142 11.59 -8.31 -12.69
CA LEU A 142 12.94 -8.79 -12.39
C LEU A 142 12.87 -9.98 -11.44
N GLN A 143 13.43 -11.12 -11.85
CA GLN A 143 13.41 -12.37 -11.09
C GLN A 143 14.74 -12.58 -10.35
N PHE A 144 14.64 -13.25 -9.22
CA PHE A 144 15.78 -13.56 -8.36
C PHE A 144 15.95 -15.08 -8.18
N GLY A 145 17.19 -15.56 -8.25
CA GLY A 145 17.53 -16.94 -7.90
C GLY A 145 17.45 -17.14 -6.39
N ALA A 146 18.09 -16.26 -5.60
CA ALA A 146 17.84 -16.10 -4.18
C ALA A 146 16.92 -14.88 -3.99
N PRO A 147 15.75 -15.02 -3.35
CA PRO A 147 14.80 -13.92 -3.20
C PRO A 147 15.43 -12.66 -2.61
N ALA A 148 15.09 -11.51 -3.15
CA ALA A 148 15.47 -10.22 -2.56
C ALA A 148 14.76 -10.05 -1.23
N GLN A 149 15.38 -9.38 -0.26
CA GLN A 149 14.79 -9.11 1.04
C GLN A 149 14.26 -7.69 1.07
N LEU A 150 12.94 -7.56 1.24
CA LEU A 150 12.26 -6.28 1.42
C LEU A 150 11.83 -6.14 2.87
N LYS A 151 12.12 -4.99 3.46
CA LYS A 151 11.54 -4.56 4.74
C LYS A 151 10.96 -3.17 4.56
N ILE A 152 9.69 -3.01 4.90
CA ILE A 152 8.97 -1.73 4.88
C ILE A 152 8.49 -1.42 6.28
N TRP A 153 8.80 -0.21 6.76
CA TRP A 153 8.28 0.33 8.01
C TRP A 153 7.06 1.20 7.73
N TYR A 154 6.02 1.07 8.54
CA TYR A 154 4.77 1.81 8.42
C TYR A 154 4.55 2.83 9.56
N ASP A 155 5.57 3.07 10.38
CA ASP A 155 5.54 4.06 11.46
C ASP A 155 5.15 5.46 10.97
N GLY A 156 5.52 5.82 9.74
CA GLY A 156 5.16 7.07 9.09
C GLY A 156 3.66 7.28 8.84
N ALA A 157 2.83 6.25 9.00
CA ALA A 157 1.37 6.38 8.97
C ALA A 157 0.79 7.00 10.24
N GLY A 158 1.60 7.11 11.30
CA GLY A 158 1.13 7.60 12.61
C GLY A 158 0.33 6.54 13.37
N GLY A 159 -0.48 6.97 14.31
CA GLY A 159 -1.26 6.09 15.17
C GLY A 159 -2.73 5.94 14.78
N ASP A 160 -3.26 6.87 13.98
CA ASP A 160 -4.63 6.86 13.47
C ASP A 160 -4.65 6.12 12.12
N LEU A 161 -4.89 4.82 12.15
CA LEU A 161 -4.84 3.96 10.97
C LEU A 161 -6.17 3.93 10.22
N ASN A 162 -7.29 4.13 10.92
CA ASN A 162 -8.63 4.16 10.35
C ASN A 162 -9.03 5.54 9.79
N GLY A 163 -8.27 6.60 10.12
CA GLY A 163 -8.48 7.96 9.62
C GLY A 163 -9.64 8.71 10.30
N ASP A 164 -10.04 8.31 11.52
CA ASP A 164 -11.11 8.99 12.27
C ASP A 164 -10.60 10.20 13.09
N GLY A 165 -9.31 10.44 13.12
CA GLY A 165 -8.65 11.55 13.79
C GLY A 165 -8.23 11.25 15.23
N VAL A 166 -8.39 9.99 15.71
CA VAL A 166 -8.07 9.59 17.07
C VAL A 166 -7.27 8.29 17.05
N ALA A 167 -6.05 8.29 17.56
CA ALA A 167 -5.27 7.06 17.73
C ALA A 167 -5.76 6.32 19.00
N ASP A 168 -6.44 5.18 18.82
CA ASP A 168 -7.03 4.42 19.92
C ASP A 168 -6.87 2.89 19.81
N SER A 169 -7.65 2.15 20.62
CA SER A 169 -7.62 0.69 20.63
C SER A 169 -8.14 0.05 19.33
N THR A 170 -8.93 0.77 18.54
CA THR A 170 -9.42 0.31 17.23
C THR A 170 -8.26 0.24 16.24
N ASP A 171 -7.40 1.26 16.23
CA ASP A 171 -6.20 1.28 15.41
C ASP A 171 -5.22 0.18 15.81
N ALA A 172 -5.05 -0.04 17.11
CA ALA A 172 -4.22 -1.15 17.60
C ALA A 172 -4.76 -2.52 17.15
N ALA A 173 -6.09 -2.69 17.07
CA ALA A 173 -6.70 -3.91 16.55
C ALA A 173 -6.51 -4.03 15.02
N ILE A 174 -6.63 -2.93 14.27
CA ILE A 174 -6.32 -2.87 12.84
C ILE A 174 -4.87 -3.28 12.61
N GLU A 175 -3.94 -2.67 13.33
CA GLU A 175 -2.51 -2.95 13.23
C GLU A 175 -2.21 -4.44 13.44
N ALA A 176 -2.78 -5.03 14.49
CA ALA A 176 -2.47 -6.40 14.89
C ALA A 176 -3.15 -7.47 14.03
N GLN A 177 -4.33 -7.19 13.45
CA GLN A 177 -5.18 -8.23 12.87
C GLN A 177 -5.41 -8.11 11.37
N VAL A 178 -5.48 -6.89 10.84
CA VAL A 178 -5.90 -6.68 9.44
C VAL A 178 -4.86 -6.05 8.55
N LEU A 179 -3.91 -5.34 9.13
CA LEU A 179 -2.83 -4.75 8.36
C LEU A 179 -2.01 -5.82 7.62
N GLY A 180 -1.47 -5.49 6.48
CA GLY A 180 -0.65 -6.39 5.69
C GLY A 180 0.11 -5.71 4.59
N LEU A 181 1.08 -6.43 4.04
CA LEU A 181 1.78 -6.06 2.82
C LEU A 181 1.00 -6.62 1.63
N TRP A 182 0.71 -5.77 0.66
CA TRP A 182 -0.03 -6.11 -0.55
C TRP A 182 0.82 -5.85 -1.78
N TYR A 183 0.56 -6.57 -2.85
CA TYR A 183 1.24 -6.36 -4.12
C TYR A 183 0.28 -6.43 -5.30
N ARG A 184 0.67 -5.85 -6.41
CA ARG A 184 0.08 -6.06 -7.74
C ARG A 184 1.18 -6.06 -8.82
N GLU A 185 0.98 -6.85 -9.86
CA GLU A 185 1.93 -6.95 -10.98
C GLU A 185 1.84 -5.73 -11.90
N LYS A 186 0.63 -5.26 -12.15
CA LYS A 186 0.32 -4.15 -13.05
C LYS A 186 -0.83 -3.32 -12.49
N ASP A 187 -0.93 -2.08 -12.91
CA ASP A 187 -2.01 -1.17 -12.50
C ASP A 187 -3.42 -1.72 -12.70
N SER A 188 -3.61 -2.58 -13.72
CA SER A 188 -4.89 -3.21 -14.02
C SER A 188 -5.22 -4.41 -13.14
N ASP A 189 -4.24 -4.94 -12.42
CA ASP A 189 -4.39 -6.19 -11.68
C ASP A 189 -4.96 -5.94 -10.27
N PRO A 190 -5.69 -6.91 -9.72
CA PRO A 190 -6.17 -6.81 -8.36
C PRO A 190 -5.01 -6.89 -7.37
N TRP A 191 -5.14 -6.17 -6.26
CA TRP A 191 -4.21 -6.27 -5.15
C TRP A 191 -4.34 -7.62 -4.45
N THR A 192 -3.21 -8.22 -4.10
CA THR A 192 -3.12 -9.50 -3.40
C THR A 192 -2.33 -9.34 -2.11
N LYS A 193 -2.88 -9.81 -0.98
CA LYS A 193 -2.19 -9.79 0.32
C LYS A 193 -1.09 -10.84 0.34
N LEU A 194 0.10 -10.43 0.78
CA LEU A 194 1.27 -11.29 0.94
C LEU A 194 1.31 -11.93 2.34
N GLY A 195 1.94 -13.09 2.43
CA GLY A 195 2.30 -13.71 3.70
C GLY A 195 3.58 -13.10 4.31
N ALA A 196 3.65 -11.77 4.39
CA ALA A 196 4.79 -11.07 4.97
C ALA A 196 4.82 -11.23 6.50
N SER A 197 6.02 -11.28 7.08
CA SER A 197 6.21 -11.29 8.53
C SER A 197 6.06 -9.88 9.07
N GLN A 198 5.13 -9.67 10.01
CA GLN A 198 4.93 -8.40 10.70
C GLN A 198 5.68 -8.36 12.03
N SER A 199 6.32 -7.24 12.32
CA SER A 199 6.83 -6.87 13.64
C SER A 199 6.06 -5.66 14.15
N LEU A 200 5.27 -5.84 15.20
CA LEU A 200 4.50 -4.76 15.83
C LEU A 200 5.44 -3.78 16.56
N ASP A 201 6.48 -4.30 17.21
CA ASP A 201 7.46 -3.49 17.94
C ASP A 201 8.24 -2.54 17.02
N GLU A 202 8.61 -3.04 15.82
CA GLU A 202 9.33 -2.23 14.83
C GLU A 202 8.40 -1.54 13.84
N LYS A 203 7.10 -1.79 13.91
CA LYS A 203 6.09 -1.32 12.94
C LYS A 203 6.53 -1.59 11.50
N SER A 204 6.83 -2.84 11.18
CA SER A 204 7.41 -3.22 9.89
C SER A 204 6.87 -4.53 9.35
N PHE A 205 6.92 -4.66 8.01
CA PHE A 205 6.74 -5.92 7.29
C PHE A 205 8.05 -6.34 6.64
N THR A 206 8.38 -7.64 6.72
CA THR A 206 9.50 -8.25 6.02
C THR A 206 8.99 -9.32 5.06
N TYR A 207 9.48 -9.31 3.83
CA TYR A 207 9.09 -10.26 2.81
C TYR A 207 10.25 -10.63 1.88
N ALA A 208 10.33 -11.91 1.53
CA ALA A 208 11.29 -12.42 0.55
C ALA A 208 10.68 -12.34 -0.85
N LEU A 209 11.13 -11.37 -1.65
CA LEU A 209 10.63 -11.07 -2.99
C LEU A 209 11.18 -12.04 -4.02
N PRO A 210 10.36 -12.86 -4.69
CA PRO A 210 10.82 -13.67 -5.81
C PRO A 210 11.02 -12.84 -7.09
N HIS A 211 10.31 -11.74 -7.24
CA HIS A 211 10.36 -10.81 -8.36
C HIS A 211 9.96 -9.40 -7.92
N PHE A 212 10.14 -8.42 -8.80
CA PHE A 212 9.75 -7.03 -8.55
C PHE A 212 8.37 -6.68 -9.11
N CYS A 213 7.64 -5.86 -8.37
CA CYS A 213 6.37 -5.26 -8.74
C CYS A 213 6.07 -4.06 -7.83
N GLU A 214 4.80 -3.67 -7.67
CA GLU A 214 4.35 -2.65 -6.72
C GLU A 214 3.93 -3.28 -5.39
N TYR A 215 4.33 -2.65 -4.29
CA TYR A 215 4.09 -3.10 -2.91
C TYR A 215 3.56 -1.97 -2.06
N ASP A 216 2.43 -2.20 -1.38
CA ASP A 216 1.80 -1.23 -0.49
C ASP A 216 1.44 -1.86 0.86
N VAL A 217 1.45 -1.05 1.91
CA VAL A 217 0.89 -1.42 3.20
C VAL A 217 -0.56 -0.97 3.25
N ALA A 218 -1.45 -1.92 3.51
CA ALA A 218 -2.88 -1.67 3.53
C ALA A 218 -3.58 -2.56 4.56
N GLU A 219 -4.75 -2.13 5.02
CA GLU A 219 -5.68 -2.95 5.77
C GLU A 219 -6.59 -3.77 4.83
N ALA A 220 -6.86 -5.02 5.21
CA ALA A 220 -7.90 -5.80 4.58
C ALA A 220 -9.25 -5.27 5.09
N LEU A 221 -10.19 -5.02 4.16
CA LEU A 221 -11.57 -4.73 4.55
C LEU A 221 -12.11 -5.92 5.38
N MET A 222 -12.48 -5.63 6.62
CA MET A 222 -13.11 -6.64 7.46
C MET A 222 -14.55 -6.84 7.02
N GLU A 223 -14.90 -8.01 6.47
CA GLU A 223 -16.27 -8.41 6.16
C GLU A 223 -17.18 -8.49 7.41
N TRP A 224 -16.62 -8.44 8.62
CA TRP A 224 -17.40 -8.56 9.85
C TRP A 224 -18.14 -7.27 10.26
N ALA A 225 -17.79 -6.12 9.73
CA ALA A 225 -18.50 -4.85 10.00
C ALA A 225 -19.92 -4.80 9.39
N VAL A 226 -20.30 -5.81 8.61
CA VAL A 226 -21.62 -5.87 7.92
C VAL A 226 -22.65 -6.70 8.71
N ASN A 227 -22.27 -7.36 9.80
CA ASN A 227 -23.13 -8.28 10.56
C ASN A 227 -23.51 -7.81 11.97
N TYR A 228 -23.43 -6.50 12.26
CA TYR A 228 -23.98 -5.93 13.49
C TYR A 228 -24.95 -4.78 13.19
#